data_1bb32d86778e9a44e91600d40c2e8f42
#
_entry.id   1bb32d86778e9a44e91600d40c2e8f42
#
_cell.length_a   1.000
_cell.length_b   1.000
_cell.length_c   1.000
_cell.angle_alpha   90.00
_cell.angle_beta   90.00
_cell.angle_gamma   90.00
#
_symmetry.space_group_name_H-M   'P 1'
#
loop_
_entity.id
_entity.type
_entity.pdbx_description
1 polymer ?
#
loop_
_entity_poly.entity_id
_entity_poly.type
_entity_poly.pdbx_seq_one_letter_code
_entity_poly.pdbx_strand_id
1 'polypeptide(L)'
;MVIEVSAGGGLAPAAARVSDSLPRIWISGDGRYLRQVSEGSSPPALAALEERRISEAALAGLLDDARAAGLLDDNPGYGKPLVADAMATRIVIVAGGTRHEVLVSALGYPNRGLTDAETAARARLSAFLDVLQHPERIAGVGAPAPYIPSAIAVFVLGAANAPDPSRPAVWPLGDPGTAGAPTEWPVREARCLVVAGGDAASVVAAAAGKERSTPWRSGDSLWDIALRPLLPDELSCADV
;
A
#
# COMPACT_ATOMS: atom_id res chain seq x y z
N MET A 1 12.68 3.48 -5.76
CA MET A 1 11.50 4.32 -5.42
C MET A 1 11.90 5.79 -5.39
N VAL A 2 11.03 6.73 -5.84
CA VAL A 2 11.25 8.18 -5.80
C VAL A 2 10.13 8.87 -5.03
N ILE A 3 8.87 8.44 -5.22
CA ILE A 3 7.71 8.95 -4.49
C ILE A 3 6.92 7.77 -3.94
N GLU A 4 6.59 7.82 -2.67
CA GLU A 4 5.69 6.86 -2.01
C GLU A 4 4.66 7.61 -1.19
N VAL A 5 3.40 7.22 -1.32
CA VAL A 5 2.31 7.73 -0.49
C VAL A 5 1.59 6.55 0.13
N SER A 6 1.60 6.49 1.43
CA SER A 6 0.87 5.49 2.22
C SER A 6 -0.04 6.17 3.24
N ALA A 7 -1.05 5.48 3.67
CA ALA A 7 -1.92 5.94 4.74
C ALA A 7 -2.14 4.80 5.72
N GLY A 8 -2.03 5.10 6.98
CA GLY A 8 -2.20 4.11 8.03
C GLY A 8 -2.48 4.77 9.37
N GLY A 9 -2.71 3.95 10.36
CA GLY A 9 -3.00 4.38 11.72
C GLY A 9 -4.28 3.75 12.26
N GLY A 10 -4.42 3.79 13.58
CA GLY A 10 -5.53 3.17 14.29
C GLY A 10 -5.34 1.67 14.55
N LEU A 11 -6.36 1.08 15.18
CA LEU A 11 -6.41 -0.35 15.52
C LEU A 11 -6.97 -1.13 14.32
N ALA A 12 -6.10 -1.55 13.41
CA ALA A 12 -6.47 -2.37 12.26
C ALA A 12 -6.25 -3.87 12.57
N PRO A 13 -7.13 -4.77 12.11
CA PRO A 13 -6.89 -6.22 12.12
C PRO A 13 -5.59 -6.59 11.38
N ALA A 14 -4.98 -7.72 11.72
CA ALA A 14 -3.70 -8.15 11.15
C ALA A 14 -3.70 -8.19 9.62
N ALA A 15 -4.72 -8.80 9.01
CA ALA A 15 -4.87 -8.84 7.56
C ALA A 15 -5.00 -7.44 6.93
N ALA A 16 -5.66 -6.50 7.62
CA ALA A 16 -5.74 -5.12 7.17
C ALA A 16 -4.38 -4.42 7.23
N ARG A 17 -3.59 -4.66 8.29
CA ARG A 17 -2.24 -4.10 8.39
C ARG A 17 -1.34 -4.52 7.23
N VAL A 18 -1.42 -5.81 6.81
CA VAL A 18 -0.69 -6.29 5.63
C VAL A 18 -1.13 -5.56 4.36
N SER A 19 -2.43 -5.39 4.15
CA SER A 19 -2.94 -4.64 2.99
C SER A 19 -2.59 -3.16 3.05
N ASP A 20 -2.64 -2.57 4.24
CA ASP A 20 -2.40 -1.14 4.46
C ASP A 20 -0.89 -0.79 4.41
N SER A 21 0.02 -1.79 4.51
CA SER A 21 1.46 -1.60 4.28
C SER A 21 1.78 -1.36 2.80
N LEU A 22 0.88 -1.75 1.88
CA LEU A 22 1.05 -1.43 0.47
C LEU A 22 0.80 0.07 0.24
N PRO A 23 1.75 0.80 -0.35
CA PRO A 23 1.54 2.20 -0.68
C PRO A 23 0.34 2.40 -1.60
N ARG A 24 -0.43 3.46 -1.38
CA ARG A 24 -1.51 3.86 -2.30
C ARG A 24 -0.96 4.31 -3.64
N ILE A 25 0.23 4.92 -3.61
CA ILE A 25 0.95 5.39 -4.79
C ILE A 25 2.43 5.09 -4.57
N TRP A 26 3.06 4.54 -5.59
CA TRP A 26 4.49 4.28 -5.64
C TRP A 26 5.02 4.67 -7.02
N ILE A 27 6.11 5.45 -7.06
CA ILE A 27 6.74 5.90 -8.30
C ILE A 27 8.23 5.63 -8.22
N SER A 28 8.79 4.99 -9.27
CA SER A 28 10.22 4.74 -9.40
C SER A 28 10.93 5.80 -10.23
N GLY A 29 12.26 5.80 -10.13
CA GLY A 29 13.11 6.69 -10.93
C GLY A 29 13.13 6.40 -12.42
N ASP A 30 12.75 5.18 -12.83
CA ASP A 30 12.60 4.77 -14.23
C ASP A 30 11.21 5.08 -14.80
N GLY A 31 10.39 5.85 -14.06
CA GLY A 31 9.08 6.31 -14.50
C GLY A 31 7.94 5.28 -14.38
N ARG A 32 8.10 4.21 -13.59
CA ARG A 32 6.96 3.35 -13.24
C ARG A 32 6.12 4.04 -12.18
N TYR A 33 4.85 4.18 -12.45
CA TYR A 33 3.84 4.68 -11.53
C TYR A 33 2.88 3.55 -11.20
N LEU A 34 2.76 3.19 -9.94
CA LEU A 34 1.82 2.20 -9.44
C LEU A 34 0.80 2.87 -8.50
N ARG A 35 -0.46 2.50 -8.64
CA ARG A 35 -1.55 2.99 -7.81
C ARG A 35 -2.46 1.84 -7.40
N GLN A 36 -2.86 1.81 -6.12
CA GLN A 36 -3.92 0.89 -5.70
C GLN A 36 -5.24 1.24 -6.38
N VAL A 37 -5.92 0.21 -6.88
CA VAL A 37 -7.27 0.33 -7.45
C VAL A 37 -8.26 -0.23 -6.42
N SER A 38 -9.22 0.60 -6.01
CA SER A 38 -10.32 0.16 -5.15
C SER A 38 -11.44 -0.37 -6.01
N GLU A 39 -11.69 -1.68 -5.93
CA GLU A 39 -12.81 -2.32 -6.61
C GLU A 39 -13.85 -2.78 -5.59
N GLY A 40 -15.06 -2.26 -5.70
CA GLY A 40 -16.21 -2.70 -4.88
C GLY A 40 -16.21 -2.17 -3.44
N SER A 41 -17.16 -2.71 -2.65
CA SER A 41 -17.40 -2.31 -1.26
C SER A 41 -16.56 -3.07 -0.25
N SER A 42 -16.02 -4.24 -0.62
CA SER A 42 -15.19 -5.09 0.24
C SER A 42 -13.76 -5.13 -0.29
N PRO A 43 -12.75 -5.02 0.59
CA PRO A 43 -11.36 -5.15 0.18
C PRO A 43 -11.07 -6.54 -0.40
N PRO A 44 -10.39 -6.65 -1.57
CA PRO A 44 -10.04 -7.94 -2.15
C PRO A 44 -8.98 -8.68 -1.33
N ALA A 45 -8.90 -10.00 -1.50
CA ALA A 45 -7.88 -10.83 -0.85
C ALA A 45 -6.46 -10.47 -1.27
N LEU A 46 -6.29 -10.09 -2.54
CA LEU A 46 -5.04 -9.55 -3.09
C LEU A 46 -5.35 -8.18 -3.70
N ALA A 47 -4.65 -7.15 -3.24
CA ALA A 47 -4.83 -5.80 -3.74
C ALA A 47 -4.47 -5.69 -5.22
N ALA A 48 -5.35 -5.07 -6.01
CA ALA A 48 -5.09 -4.75 -7.40
C ALA A 48 -4.32 -3.43 -7.51
N LEU A 49 -3.33 -3.41 -8.39
CA LEU A 49 -2.56 -2.22 -8.73
C LEU A 49 -2.70 -1.93 -10.22
N GLU A 50 -2.86 -0.65 -10.54
CA GLU A 50 -2.72 -0.11 -11.89
C GLU A 50 -1.30 0.37 -12.09
N GLU A 51 -0.69 0.01 -13.22
CA GLU A 51 0.62 0.50 -13.64
C GLU A 51 0.46 1.49 -14.80
N ARG A 52 1.25 2.57 -14.75
CA ARG A 52 1.45 3.50 -15.86
C ARG A 52 2.93 3.80 -16.03
N ARG A 53 3.28 4.35 -17.18
CA ARG A 53 4.59 4.95 -17.41
C ARG A 53 4.45 6.46 -17.44
N ILE A 54 5.35 7.16 -16.75
CA ILE A 54 5.50 8.61 -16.82
C ILE A 54 6.87 8.93 -17.41
N SER A 55 6.94 10.04 -18.15
CA SER A 55 8.20 10.50 -18.72
C SER A 55 9.14 11.06 -17.64
N GLU A 56 10.43 11.14 -17.94
CA GLU A 56 11.41 11.80 -17.07
C GLU A 56 11.03 13.25 -16.79
N ALA A 57 10.54 13.99 -17.80
CA ALA A 57 10.05 15.35 -17.64
C ALA A 57 8.84 15.44 -16.71
N ALA A 58 7.91 14.47 -16.80
CA ALA A 58 6.78 14.40 -15.88
C ALA A 58 7.23 14.12 -14.44
N LEU A 59 8.19 13.20 -14.25
CA LEU A 59 8.75 12.90 -12.94
C LEU A 59 9.47 14.12 -12.34
N ALA A 60 10.24 14.86 -13.15
CA ALA A 60 10.87 16.10 -12.72
C ALA A 60 9.82 17.13 -12.28
N GLY A 61 8.72 17.29 -13.04
CA GLY A 61 7.60 18.17 -12.68
C GLY A 61 6.96 17.77 -11.34
N LEU A 62 6.74 16.47 -11.11
CA LEU A 62 6.21 15.99 -9.83
C LEU A 62 7.15 16.28 -8.65
N LEU A 63 8.47 16.23 -8.85
CA LEU A 63 9.44 16.62 -7.82
C LEU A 63 9.45 18.13 -7.56
N ASP A 64 9.21 18.96 -8.57
CA ASP A 64 9.06 20.40 -8.40
C ASP A 64 7.74 20.73 -7.67
N ASP A 65 6.66 20.04 -7.97
CA ASP A 65 5.39 20.16 -7.25
C ASP A 65 5.53 19.68 -5.78
N ALA A 66 6.27 18.60 -5.53
CA ALA A 66 6.58 18.14 -4.19
C ALA A 66 7.37 19.17 -3.39
N ARG A 67 8.34 19.87 -4.04
CA ARG A 67 9.10 20.98 -3.43
C ARG A 67 8.16 22.15 -3.13
N ALA A 68 7.30 22.55 -4.05
CA ALA A 68 6.33 23.61 -3.86
C ALA A 68 5.31 23.30 -2.75
N ALA A 69 5.00 22.02 -2.54
CA ALA A 69 4.19 21.56 -1.41
C ALA A 69 4.93 21.60 -0.07
N GLY A 70 6.27 21.74 -0.05
CA GLY A 70 7.11 21.75 1.15
C GLY A 70 7.60 20.36 1.58
N LEU A 71 7.45 19.33 0.73
CA LEU A 71 7.81 17.95 1.08
C LEU A 71 9.33 17.70 1.12
N LEU A 72 10.14 18.62 0.62
CA LEU A 72 11.59 18.58 0.67
C LEU A 72 12.18 19.46 1.78
N ASP A 73 11.33 20.11 2.58
CA ASP A 73 11.76 20.98 3.68
C ASP A 73 11.93 20.15 4.96
N ASP A 74 12.86 20.54 5.82
CA ASP A 74 13.08 19.90 7.12
C ASP A 74 11.88 20.08 8.08
N ASN A 75 11.13 21.16 7.90
CA ASN A 75 9.92 21.44 8.66
C ASN A 75 8.83 22.05 7.77
N PRO A 76 8.03 21.23 7.11
CA PRO A 76 7.03 21.68 6.14
C PRO A 76 5.84 22.45 6.73
N GLY A 77 5.70 22.49 8.07
CA GLY A 77 4.69 23.31 8.74
C GLY A 77 3.24 22.89 8.52
N TYR A 78 2.97 21.60 8.38
CA TYR A 78 1.59 21.13 8.16
C TYR A 78 0.71 21.13 9.41
N GLY A 79 1.28 21.31 10.60
CA GLY A 79 0.56 21.31 11.86
C GLY A 79 -0.16 19.99 12.16
N LYS A 80 -0.85 19.98 13.30
CA LYS A 80 -1.66 18.84 13.73
C LYS A 80 -3.04 19.34 14.16
N PRO A 81 -4.11 19.08 13.39
CA PRO A 81 -5.46 19.52 13.76
C PRO A 81 -5.97 18.79 15.01
N LEU A 82 -6.93 19.40 15.69
CA LEU A 82 -7.58 18.82 16.86
C LEU A 82 -8.61 17.76 16.43
N VAL A 83 -8.11 16.61 15.99
CA VAL A 83 -8.90 15.43 15.59
C VAL A 83 -8.33 14.22 16.29
N ALA A 84 -9.17 13.52 17.08
CA ALA A 84 -8.78 12.26 17.71
C ALA A 84 -8.83 11.12 16.70
N ASP A 85 -7.96 10.13 16.87
CA ASP A 85 -7.94 8.84 16.14
C ASP A 85 -7.95 8.95 14.61
N ALA A 86 -7.47 10.08 14.08
CA ALA A 86 -7.39 10.30 12.66
C ALA A 86 -6.22 9.52 12.04
N MET A 87 -6.45 9.01 10.83
CA MET A 87 -5.39 8.40 10.02
C MET A 87 -4.29 9.41 9.73
N ALA A 88 -3.07 8.90 9.58
CA ALA A 88 -1.94 9.66 9.10
C ALA A 88 -1.62 9.29 7.65
N THR A 89 -1.22 10.28 6.87
CA THR A 89 -0.65 10.10 5.54
C THR A 89 0.86 10.23 5.66
N ARG A 90 1.56 9.17 5.25
CA ARG A 90 3.01 9.14 5.17
C ARG A 90 3.40 9.37 3.72
N ILE A 91 4.31 10.29 3.50
CA ILE A 91 4.84 10.61 2.18
C ILE A 91 6.36 10.50 2.25
N VAL A 92 6.94 9.75 1.33
CA VAL A 92 8.39 9.63 1.16
C VAL A 92 8.75 10.15 -0.21
N ILE A 93 9.72 11.06 -0.25
CA ILE A 93 10.31 11.57 -1.50
C ILE A 93 11.81 11.31 -1.45
N VAL A 94 12.36 10.74 -2.53
CA VAL A 94 13.81 10.63 -2.72
C VAL A 94 14.21 11.57 -3.85
N ALA A 95 14.91 12.63 -3.52
CA ALA A 95 15.35 13.65 -4.47
C ALA A 95 16.83 13.97 -4.26
N GLY A 96 17.62 14.02 -5.34
CA GLY A 96 19.05 14.30 -5.26
C GLY A 96 19.84 13.35 -4.36
N GLY A 97 19.40 12.11 -4.21
CA GLY A 97 19.98 11.11 -3.30
C GLY A 97 19.57 11.25 -1.83
N THR A 98 18.81 12.28 -1.47
CA THR A 98 18.29 12.49 -0.10
C THR A 98 16.88 11.95 0.02
N ARG A 99 16.60 11.26 1.14
CA ARG A 99 15.27 10.76 1.50
C ARG A 99 14.60 11.73 2.46
N HIS A 100 13.47 12.27 2.04
CA HIS A 100 12.58 13.09 2.85
C HIS A 100 11.37 12.27 3.24
N GLU A 101 11.00 12.30 4.51
CA GLU A 101 9.83 11.59 5.01
C GLU A 101 8.97 12.50 5.84
N VAL A 102 7.69 12.60 5.50
CA VAL A 102 6.72 13.45 6.18
C VAL A 102 5.52 12.62 6.60
N LEU A 103 5.10 12.78 7.86
CA LEU A 103 3.89 12.18 8.39
C LEU A 103 2.87 13.28 8.72
N VAL A 104 1.74 13.27 8.03
CA VAL A 104 0.68 14.28 8.18
C VAL A 104 -0.57 13.65 8.75
N SER A 105 -0.90 13.99 10.00
CA SER A 105 -2.11 13.49 10.67
C SER A 105 -3.36 14.19 10.15
N ALA A 106 -4.48 13.46 10.05
CA ALA A 106 -5.81 13.98 9.74
C ALA A 106 -5.86 14.81 8.45
N LEU A 107 -5.15 14.40 7.41
CA LEU A 107 -5.26 15.04 6.11
C LEU A 107 -6.64 14.76 5.51
N GLY A 108 -7.31 15.81 4.97
CA GLY A 108 -8.71 15.70 4.50
C GLY A 108 -9.78 15.92 5.58
N TYR A 109 -9.38 16.09 6.85
CA TYR A 109 -10.28 16.49 7.92
C TYR A 109 -10.33 18.02 8.10
N PRO A 110 -11.34 18.56 8.81
CA PRO A 110 -11.39 20.00 9.10
C PRO A 110 -10.14 20.49 9.83
N ASN A 111 -9.59 21.63 9.42
CA ASN A 111 -8.35 22.23 9.93
C ASN A 111 -8.52 22.94 11.29
N ARG A 112 -9.28 22.36 12.22
CA ARG A 112 -9.53 22.97 13.53
C ARG A 112 -8.24 23.08 14.35
N GLY A 113 -7.97 24.26 14.87
CA GLY A 113 -6.80 24.52 15.71
C GLY A 113 -5.50 24.76 14.95
N LEU A 114 -5.55 24.80 13.61
CA LEU A 114 -4.42 25.16 12.77
C LEU A 114 -4.37 26.67 12.52
N THR A 115 -3.17 27.18 12.32
CA THR A 115 -2.94 28.56 11.84
C THR A 115 -3.26 28.66 10.34
N ASP A 116 -3.39 29.90 9.84
CA ASP A 116 -3.58 30.15 8.40
C ASP A 116 -2.41 29.61 7.57
N ALA A 117 -1.17 29.72 8.07
CA ALA A 117 0.02 29.21 7.41
C ALA A 117 0.01 27.68 7.28
N GLU A 118 -0.34 26.97 8.35
CA GLU A 118 -0.48 25.52 8.35
C GLU A 118 -1.62 25.04 7.45
N THR A 119 -2.75 25.76 7.47
CA THR A 119 -3.89 25.50 6.58
C THR A 119 -3.49 25.67 5.12
N ALA A 120 -2.75 26.73 4.78
CA ALA A 120 -2.25 26.95 3.42
C ALA A 120 -1.22 25.89 2.99
N ALA A 121 -0.32 25.44 3.91
CA ALA A 121 0.62 24.35 3.65
C ALA A 121 -0.12 23.04 3.35
N ARG A 122 -1.13 22.70 4.14
CA ARG A 122 -1.97 21.51 3.91
C ARG A 122 -2.74 21.59 2.60
N ALA A 123 -3.20 22.76 2.20
CA ALA A 123 -3.89 22.93 0.92
C ALA A 123 -2.95 22.64 -0.26
N ARG A 124 -1.68 23.12 -0.23
CA ARG A 124 -0.68 22.80 -1.25
C ARG A 124 -0.38 21.30 -1.29
N LEU A 125 -0.20 20.68 -0.13
CA LEU A 125 0.00 19.23 -0.04
C LEU A 125 -1.19 18.46 -0.62
N SER A 126 -2.42 18.86 -0.29
CA SER A 126 -3.61 18.21 -0.81
C SER A 126 -3.71 18.33 -2.33
N ALA A 127 -3.34 19.48 -2.90
CA ALA A 127 -3.30 19.68 -4.35
C ALA A 127 -2.26 18.78 -5.03
N PHE A 128 -1.07 18.61 -4.43
CA PHE A 128 -0.05 17.69 -4.91
C PHE A 128 -0.55 16.24 -4.89
N LEU A 129 -1.16 15.80 -3.78
CA LEU A 129 -1.69 14.44 -3.66
C LEU A 129 -2.88 14.20 -4.61
N ASP A 130 -3.68 15.23 -4.90
CA ASP A 130 -4.75 15.13 -5.90
C ASP A 130 -4.20 14.88 -7.30
N VAL A 131 -3.10 15.52 -7.69
CA VAL A 131 -2.40 15.22 -8.95
C VAL A 131 -1.92 13.77 -8.98
N LEU A 132 -1.31 13.30 -7.89
CA LEU A 132 -0.87 11.90 -7.80
C LEU A 132 -2.03 10.91 -7.85
N GLN A 133 -3.19 11.23 -7.31
CA GLN A 133 -4.38 10.36 -7.35
C GLN A 133 -5.07 10.35 -8.72
N HIS A 134 -4.83 11.35 -9.55
CA HIS A 134 -5.41 11.53 -10.87
C HIS A 134 -4.32 11.56 -11.95
N PRO A 135 -3.65 10.42 -12.19
CA PRO A 135 -2.48 10.37 -13.08
C PRO A 135 -2.78 10.82 -14.51
N GLU A 136 -4.03 10.78 -14.95
CA GLU A 136 -4.46 11.33 -16.25
C GLU A 136 -4.22 12.84 -16.40
N ARG A 137 -3.98 13.56 -15.30
CA ARG A 137 -3.62 14.99 -15.29
C ARG A 137 -2.12 15.24 -15.43
N ILE A 138 -1.30 14.16 -15.32
CA ILE A 138 0.15 14.23 -15.47
C ILE A 138 0.47 14.25 -16.97
N ALA A 139 1.12 15.30 -17.43
CA ALA A 139 1.49 15.43 -18.84
C ALA A 139 2.44 14.28 -19.26
N GLY A 140 2.11 13.60 -20.35
CA GLY A 140 2.95 12.51 -20.85
C GLY A 140 2.80 11.19 -20.07
N VAL A 141 1.72 11.03 -19.28
CA VAL A 141 1.38 9.75 -18.66
C VAL A 141 0.91 8.75 -19.70
N GLY A 142 1.37 7.49 -19.60
CA GLY A 142 0.93 6.38 -20.44
C GLY A 142 -0.46 5.86 -20.07
N ALA A 143 -1.02 5.02 -20.93
CA ALA A 143 -2.26 4.32 -20.67
C ALA A 143 -2.13 3.40 -19.43
N PRO A 144 -3.23 3.18 -18.69
CA PRO A 144 -3.25 2.25 -17.58
C PRO A 144 -3.12 0.80 -18.05
N ALA A 145 -2.41 0.00 -17.29
CA ALA A 145 -2.37 -1.45 -17.42
C ALA A 145 -2.45 -2.09 -16.03
N PRO A 146 -2.97 -3.31 -15.90
CA PRO A 146 -2.86 -4.05 -14.65
C PRO A 146 -1.38 -4.29 -14.30
N TYR A 147 -0.99 -4.01 -13.06
CA TYR A 147 0.30 -4.45 -12.55
C TYR A 147 0.25 -5.94 -12.24
N ILE A 148 1.16 -6.70 -12.81
CA ILE A 148 1.32 -8.14 -12.54
C ILE A 148 2.54 -8.29 -11.64
N PRO A 149 2.37 -8.59 -10.33
CA PRO A 149 3.49 -8.74 -9.43
C PRO A 149 4.32 -9.98 -9.81
N SER A 150 5.64 -9.84 -9.81
CA SER A 150 6.57 -10.96 -10.02
C SER A 150 6.60 -11.90 -8.82
N ALA A 151 6.22 -11.40 -7.64
CA ALA A 151 6.15 -12.15 -6.40
C ALA A 151 5.08 -11.58 -5.46
N ILE A 152 4.64 -12.42 -4.52
CA ILE A 152 3.63 -12.10 -3.51
C ILE A 152 4.19 -12.46 -2.15
N ALA A 153 4.11 -11.53 -1.18
CA ALA A 153 4.28 -11.84 0.22
C ALA A 153 3.00 -12.47 0.76
N VAL A 154 3.14 -13.62 1.36
CA VAL A 154 2.06 -14.41 1.97
C VAL A 154 2.28 -14.43 3.47
N PHE A 155 1.35 -13.85 4.23
CA PHE A 155 1.38 -13.85 5.68
C PHE A 155 0.35 -14.84 6.21
N VAL A 156 0.82 -15.91 6.84
CA VAL A 156 -0.03 -16.87 7.55
C VAL A 156 -0.21 -16.37 8.98
N LEU A 157 -1.41 -15.92 9.30
CA LEU A 157 -1.73 -15.22 10.54
C LEU A 157 -2.14 -16.18 11.66
N GLY A 158 -2.44 -17.43 11.32
CA GLY A 158 -2.86 -18.47 12.25
C GLY A 158 -4.03 -19.29 11.72
N ALA A 159 -4.56 -20.16 12.59
CA ALA A 159 -5.78 -20.90 12.31
C ALA A 159 -6.97 -19.93 12.22
N ALA A 160 -7.80 -20.09 11.19
CA ALA A 160 -8.95 -19.23 11.02
C ALA A 160 -10.09 -19.64 11.97
N ASN A 161 -10.60 -18.66 12.71
CA ASN A 161 -11.87 -18.77 13.43
C ASN A 161 -12.96 -18.09 12.58
N ALA A 162 -13.21 -18.63 11.39
CA ALA A 162 -14.12 -18.00 10.44
C ALA A 162 -15.56 -18.05 10.98
N PRO A 163 -16.28 -16.91 10.96
CA PRO A 163 -17.68 -16.85 11.34
C PRO A 163 -18.59 -17.63 10.35
N ASP A 164 -18.14 -17.81 9.10
CA ASP A 164 -18.84 -18.65 8.10
C ASP A 164 -17.82 -19.52 7.33
N PRO A 165 -17.55 -20.75 7.78
CA PRO A 165 -16.65 -21.66 7.09
C PRO A 165 -17.21 -22.20 5.77
N SER A 166 -18.44 -21.81 5.38
CA SER A 166 -19.15 -22.38 4.22
C SER A 166 -18.54 -21.99 2.86
N ARG A 167 -17.66 -20.99 2.80
CA ARG A 167 -17.05 -20.50 1.54
C ARG A 167 -15.55 -20.20 1.62
N PRO A 168 -14.72 -21.10 2.16
CA PRO A 168 -13.28 -20.90 2.16
C PRO A 168 -12.73 -20.92 0.73
N ALA A 169 -11.68 -20.13 0.49
CA ALA A 169 -10.87 -20.34 -0.70
C ALA A 169 -9.98 -21.58 -0.52
N VAL A 170 -9.67 -22.27 -1.61
CA VAL A 170 -8.70 -23.38 -1.55
C VAL A 170 -7.30 -22.79 -1.66
N TRP A 171 -6.45 -23.09 -0.69
CA TRP A 171 -5.04 -22.71 -0.75
C TRP A 171 -4.33 -23.56 -1.83
N PRO A 172 -3.65 -22.94 -2.81
CA PRO A 172 -3.16 -23.66 -3.98
C PRO A 172 -1.78 -24.33 -3.79
N LEU A 173 -1.11 -24.06 -2.66
CA LEU A 173 0.25 -24.56 -2.41
C LEU A 173 0.25 -25.59 -1.26
N GLY A 174 1.44 -25.97 -0.79
CA GLY A 174 1.60 -26.87 0.37
C GLY A 174 0.99 -26.32 1.65
N ASP A 175 1.21 -27.03 2.79
CA ASP A 175 0.64 -26.65 4.09
C ASP A 175 1.13 -25.25 4.53
N PRO A 176 0.22 -24.26 4.70
CA PRO A 176 0.60 -22.93 5.15
C PRO A 176 1.19 -22.92 6.57
N GLY A 177 0.76 -23.85 7.43
CA GLY A 177 1.20 -23.91 8.83
C GLY A 177 2.69 -24.15 9.01
N THR A 178 3.32 -24.77 8.02
CA THR A 178 4.76 -25.06 8.03
C THR A 178 5.55 -24.19 7.05
N ALA A 179 4.85 -23.45 6.17
CA ALA A 179 5.49 -22.63 5.14
C ALA A 179 6.08 -21.33 5.70
N GLY A 180 7.17 -20.86 5.08
CA GLY A 180 7.79 -19.57 5.38
C GLY A 180 8.54 -19.52 6.72
N ALA A 181 9.04 -18.34 7.06
CA ALA A 181 9.75 -18.06 8.32
C ALA A 181 8.83 -17.39 9.34
N PRO A 182 9.03 -17.62 10.64
CA PRO A 182 8.33 -16.87 11.68
C PRO A 182 8.60 -15.38 11.57
N THR A 183 7.60 -14.57 11.87
CA THR A 183 7.71 -13.10 11.90
C THR A 183 6.89 -12.54 13.07
N GLU A 184 7.31 -11.40 13.60
CA GLU A 184 6.60 -10.66 14.65
C GLU A 184 5.56 -9.69 14.07
N TRP A 185 5.59 -9.47 12.77
CA TRP A 185 4.66 -8.59 12.07
C TRP A 185 3.87 -9.36 11.01
N PRO A 186 2.57 -9.09 10.79
CA PRO A 186 1.72 -8.06 11.39
C PRO A 186 1.19 -8.42 12.78
N VAL A 187 1.31 -9.66 13.20
CA VAL A 187 1.00 -10.17 14.53
C VAL A 187 2.09 -11.13 14.99
N ARG A 188 2.21 -11.29 16.30
CA ARG A 188 3.08 -12.27 16.91
C ARG A 188 2.77 -13.68 16.40
N GLU A 189 3.81 -14.47 16.16
CA GLU A 189 3.72 -15.85 15.68
C GLU A 189 3.20 -16.02 14.24
N ALA A 190 3.00 -14.93 13.50
CA ALA A 190 2.75 -15.03 12.08
C ALA A 190 3.93 -15.65 11.35
N ARG A 191 3.68 -16.21 10.18
CA ARG A 191 4.74 -16.69 9.29
C ARG A 191 4.64 -15.93 7.98
N CYS A 192 5.78 -15.66 7.36
CA CYS A 192 5.82 -15.03 6.06
C CYS A 192 6.67 -15.81 5.08
N LEU A 193 6.18 -15.92 3.85
CA LEU A 193 6.94 -16.44 2.72
C LEU A 193 6.70 -15.57 1.50
N VAL A 194 7.68 -15.55 0.60
CA VAL A 194 7.54 -14.94 -0.71
C VAL A 194 7.35 -16.04 -1.73
N VAL A 195 6.27 -15.98 -2.50
CA VAL A 195 6.01 -16.87 -3.63
C VAL A 195 6.23 -16.12 -4.94
N ALA A 196 6.82 -16.77 -5.94
CA ALA A 196 7.16 -16.19 -7.22
C ALA A 196 6.84 -17.14 -8.38
N GLY A 197 6.88 -16.66 -9.61
CA GLY A 197 6.68 -17.48 -10.81
C GLY A 197 5.33 -18.20 -10.82
N GLY A 198 5.34 -19.52 -11.06
CA GLY A 198 4.13 -20.35 -11.15
C GLY A 198 3.33 -20.40 -9.85
N ASP A 199 3.99 -20.38 -8.70
CA ASP A 199 3.34 -20.38 -7.39
C ASP A 199 2.60 -19.04 -7.17
N ALA A 200 3.22 -17.90 -7.53
CA ALA A 200 2.55 -16.60 -7.48
C ALA A 200 1.33 -16.57 -8.40
N ALA A 201 1.44 -17.10 -9.62
CA ALA A 201 0.30 -17.18 -10.55
C ALA A 201 -0.85 -18.03 -9.99
N SER A 202 -0.53 -19.14 -9.31
CA SER A 202 -1.51 -20.00 -8.66
C SER A 202 -2.23 -19.27 -7.50
N VAL A 203 -1.48 -18.51 -6.69
CA VAL A 203 -2.04 -17.71 -5.60
C VAL A 203 -2.92 -16.57 -6.15
N VAL A 204 -2.50 -15.85 -7.20
CA VAL A 204 -3.31 -14.84 -7.87
C VAL A 204 -4.64 -15.42 -8.35
N ALA A 205 -4.58 -16.57 -9.04
CA ALA A 205 -5.79 -17.24 -9.55
C ALA A 205 -6.73 -17.66 -8.42
N ALA A 206 -6.19 -18.20 -7.32
CA ALA A 206 -7.00 -18.60 -6.17
C ALA A 206 -7.60 -17.40 -5.41
N ALA A 207 -6.93 -16.24 -5.42
CA ALA A 207 -7.39 -15.01 -4.77
C ALA A 207 -8.43 -14.24 -5.60
N ALA A 208 -8.57 -14.56 -6.89
CA ALA A 208 -9.49 -13.86 -7.78
C ALA A 208 -10.93 -13.91 -7.26
N GLY A 209 -11.56 -12.73 -7.11
CA GLY A 209 -12.92 -12.59 -6.61
C GLY A 209 -13.12 -12.97 -5.13
N LYS A 210 -12.02 -13.12 -4.36
CA LYS A 210 -12.06 -13.35 -2.92
C LYS A 210 -11.87 -12.04 -2.17
N GLU A 211 -12.51 -11.96 -1.00
CA GLU A 211 -12.34 -10.85 -0.08
C GLU A 211 -11.17 -11.09 0.88
N ARG A 212 -10.61 -10.03 1.43
CA ARG A 212 -9.52 -10.08 2.42
C ARG A 212 -9.86 -10.93 3.66
N SER A 213 -11.13 -11.00 4.03
CA SER A 213 -11.64 -11.79 5.16
C SER A 213 -11.89 -13.27 4.81
N THR A 214 -11.70 -13.68 3.56
CA THR A 214 -11.95 -15.06 3.14
C THR A 214 -10.95 -16.01 3.80
N PRO A 215 -11.39 -17.03 4.56
CA PRO A 215 -10.49 -18.05 5.10
C PRO A 215 -9.97 -18.97 3.99
N TRP A 216 -8.79 -19.51 4.20
CA TRP A 216 -8.13 -20.40 3.24
C TRP A 216 -8.11 -21.83 3.76
N ARG A 217 -8.55 -22.78 2.94
CA ARG A 217 -8.54 -24.22 3.26
C ARG A 217 -7.31 -24.90 2.68
N SER A 218 -6.59 -25.61 3.54
CA SER A 218 -5.52 -26.52 3.15
C SER A 218 -5.73 -27.85 3.89
N GLY A 219 -6.05 -28.91 3.15
CA GLY A 219 -6.53 -30.16 3.76
C GLY A 219 -7.78 -29.93 4.60
N ASP A 220 -7.75 -30.42 5.84
CA ASP A 220 -8.85 -30.26 6.80
C ASP A 220 -8.76 -28.96 7.63
N SER A 221 -7.72 -28.17 7.46
CA SER A 221 -7.45 -26.98 8.24
C SER A 221 -7.89 -25.71 7.51
N LEU A 222 -8.34 -24.73 8.30
CA LEU A 222 -8.64 -23.37 7.85
C LEU A 222 -7.60 -22.40 8.40
N TRP A 223 -7.16 -21.48 7.54
CA TRP A 223 -6.10 -20.52 7.83
C TRP A 223 -6.55 -19.10 7.52
N ASP A 224 -6.16 -18.18 8.37
CA ASP A 224 -6.17 -16.75 8.07
C ASP A 224 -4.87 -16.41 7.32
N ILE A 225 -5.00 -16.02 6.06
CA ILE A 225 -3.88 -15.67 5.20
C ILE A 225 -4.12 -14.28 4.62
N ALA A 226 -3.15 -13.40 4.79
CA ALA A 226 -3.12 -12.11 4.14
C ALA A 226 -2.10 -12.11 2.99
N LEU A 227 -2.52 -11.58 1.84
CA LEU A 227 -1.72 -11.53 0.63
C LEU A 227 -1.35 -10.09 0.31
N ARG A 228 -0.10 -9.86 -0.10
CA ARG A 228 0.38 -8.57 -0.55
C ARG A 228 1.25 -8.71 -1.79
N PRO A 229 0.91 -8.03 -2.91
CA PRO A 229 1.80 -7.99 -4.06
C PRO A 229 3.11 -7.30 -3.66
N LEU A 230 4.25 -7.84 -4.05
CA LEU A 230 5.52 -7.13 -3.89
C LEU A 230 5.67 -6.06 -4.97
N LEU A 231 6.18 -4.92 -4.56
CA LEU A 231 6.56 -3.83 -5.44
C LEU A 231 7.90 -4.16 -6.14
N PRO A 232 8.26 -3.46 -7.23
CA PRO A 232 9.45 -3.80 -8.01
C PRO A 232 10.79 -3.75 -7.27
N ASP A 233 10.86 -3.00 -6.17
CA ASP A 233 12.06 -2.88 -5.32
C ASP A 233 11.97 -3.72 -4.03
N GLU A 234 10.91 -4.51 -3.85
CA GLU A 234 10.73 -5.41 -2.71
C GLU A 234 11.08 -6.84 -3.11
N LEU A 235 11.89 -7.53 -2.32
CA LEU A 235 12.41 -8.87 -2.60
C LEU A 235 12.06 -9.89 -1.52
N SER A 236 11.66 -9.41 -0.34
CA SER A 236 11.47 -10.25 0.83
C SER A 236 10.32 -9.76 1.72
N CYS A 237 9.96 -10.58 2.71
CA CYS A 237 9.01 -10.20 3.75
C CYS A 237 9.49 -9.05 4.65
N ALA A 238 10.78 -8.77 4.67
CA ALA A 238 11.35 -7.68 5.47
C ALA A 238 11.19 -6.31 4.80
N ASP A 239 10.86 -6.30 3.51
CA ASP A 239 10.68 -5.05 2.74
C ASP A 239 9.24 -4.54 2.81
N VAL A 240 8.34 -5.30 3.45
CA VAL A 240 6.89 -5.05 3.55
C VAL A 240 6.52 -4.15 4.72
#